data_9935c64cffeeea39b1b3782620dfae89
#
_entry.id   9935c64cffeeea39b1b3782620dfae89
#
_cell.length_a   1.000
_cell.length_b   1.000
_cell.length_c   1.000
_cell.angle_alpha   90.00
_cell.angle_beta   90.00
_cell.angle_gamma   90.00
#
_symmetry.space_group_name_H-M   'P 1'
#
loop_
_entity.id
_entity.type
_entity.pdbx_description
1 polymer ?
#
loop_
_entity_poly.entity_id
_entity_poly.type
_entity_poly.pdbx_seq_one_letter_code
_entity_poly.pdbx_strand_id
1 'polypeptide(L)'
;MMKTIENFDDYRALVDEVKMHDYRYFGLNRPTISDEEYDAMYFALQEYEEQHADEILPDSPTQQCYSENGNGKRTVARRTACLSMKKLHDAKAVVKYLRAQQRAANIGSKGTEVAVEWKFDGETVSLVYRQGVLAEATYGHGKELFGNDCLDHIKHVQGVPAQVAAWSLYDRVEVRGEVIISLEEFARYSKAGKSPRSTSNGIMAKKVAVKDECKRLEFHPFRLIMDGVTRHMPAMQALERNGFKTSVFVSALNLEKTDAELEQDIENIVCAAEVEREKLPYPTDGLVFKFDNYDYYDRIGQTDHDAKYNCAFKFRPVFKAVTTYRGHHTTVGEKTGKVTYVADFDEVEMNGHLFAHANCGSERTFLQKDLTPGCKIEVSLHGDVIVCVDGKVEEPCVIEPEIHQSQEQDAEPEPAPQPEPIPQPKPKRKRNYPQVGEPTLRENEESVSAQQEMSSCGIKKALTYMFAALAIVSTGVVLFSMIGAAVFFLPLLAGAFKQ
;
A
#
# COMPACT_ATOMS: atom_id res chain seq x y z
N MET A 1 -5.00 25.31 5.40
CA MET A 1 -4.17 26.48 5.04
C MET A 1 -2.73 26.02 5.08
N MET A 2 -1.94 26.15 4.01
CA MET A 2 -0.50 25.94 4.10
C MET A 2 0.04 26.88 5.19
N LYS A 3 0.71 26.32 6.22
CA LYS A 3 1.46 27.15 7.15
C LYS A 3 2.64 27.71 6.37
N THR A 4 2.64 29.01 6.15
CA THR A 4 3.81 29.70 5.60
C THR A 4 4.83 29.79 6.72
N ILE A 5 6.02 29.26 6.50
CA ILE A 5 7.15 29.41 7.42
C ILE A 5 7.81 30.74 7.04
N GLU A 6 7.82 31.69 7.98
CA GLU A 6 8.38 33.04 7.74
C GLU A 6 9.82 33.17 8.30
N ASN A 7 10.20 32.33 9.26
CA ASN A 7 11.49 32.36 9.94
C ASN A 7 11.87 31.00 10.53
N PHE A 8 13.09 30.90 11.04
CA PHE A 8 13.63 29.66 11.62
C PHE A 8 12.84 29.14 12.86
N ASP A 9 12.24 30.03 13.65
CA ASP A 9 11.45 29.62 14.81
C ASP A 9 10.12 28.99 14.38
N ASP A 10 9.49 29.49 13.32
CA ASP A 10 8.32 28.87 12.69
C ASP A 10 8.66 27.50 12.10
N TYR A 11 9.82 27.39 11.43
CA TYR A 11 10.33 26.12 10.92
C TYR A 11 10.51 25.10 12.04
N ARG A 12 11.21 25.47 13.13
CA ARG A 12 11.41 24.60 14.30
C ARG A 12 10.09 24.15 14.92
N ALA A 13 9.14 25.09 15.09
CA ALA A 13 7.81 24.77 15.62
C ALA A 13 7.05 23.78 14.73
N LEU A 14 7.17 23.92 13.42
CA LEU A 14 6.53 22.99 12.47
C LEU A 14 7.22 21.62 12.48
N VAL A 15 8.56 21.55 12.60
CA VAL A 15 9.30 20.29 12.80
C VAL A 15 8.80 19.54 14.03
N ASP A 16 8.63 20.23 15.17
CA ASP A 16 8.12 19.60 16.39
C ASP A 16 6.67 19.15 16.27
N GLU A 17 5.82 19.91 15.54
CA GLU A 17 4.43 19.55 15.28
C GLU A 17 4.35 18.30 14.39
N VAL A 18 5.12 18.23 13.31
CA VAL A 18 5.15 17.04 12.42
C VAL A 18 5.67 15.81 13.17
N LYS A 19 6.72 15.93 13.98
CA LYS A 19 7.19 14.83 14.86
C LYS A 19 6.12 14.33 15.83
N MET A 20 5.31 15.23 16.38
CA MET A 20 4.20 14.84 17.24
C MET A 20 3.15 14.04 16.45
N HIS A 21 2.87 14.42 15.20
CA HIS A 21 1.96 13.68 14.33
C HIS A 21 2.52 12.34 13.91
N ASP A 22 3.83 12.25 13.62
CA ASP A 22 4.54 11.00 13.39
C ASP A 22 4.38 10.04 14.58
N TYR A 23 4.61 10.53 15.80
CA TYR A 23 4.42 9.73 17.00
C TYR A 23 2.98 9.23 17.16
N ARG A 24 1.98 10.08 16.91
CA ARG A 24 0.57 9.70 16.98
C ARG A 24 0.19 8.69 15.90
N TYR A 25 0.70 8.87 14.71
CA TYR A 25 0.42 8.02 13.56
C TYR A 25 1.15 6.67 13.67
N PHE A 26 2.48 6.70 13.71
CA PHE A 26 3.30 5.50 13.71
C PHE A 26 3.40 4.83 15.09
N GLY A 27 3.51 5.63 16.16
CA GLY A 27 3.69 5.12 17.51
C GLY A 27 2.39 4.70 18.19
N LEU A 28 1.36 5.52 18.13
CA LEU A 28 0.10 5.27 18.85
C LEU A 28 -1.00 4.68 17.97
N ASN A 29 -0.83 4.67 16.63
CA ASN A 29 -1.87 4.32 15.66
C ASN A 29 -3.19 5.08 15.94
N ARG A 30 -3.07 6.38 16.24
CA ARG A 30 -4.15 7.31 16.56
C ARG A 30 -3.88 8.67 15.91
N PRO A 31 -3.95 8.76 14.56
CA PRO A 31 -3.79 10.03 13.87
C PRO A 31 -4.83 11.04 14.36
N THR A 32 -4.44 12.31 14.41
CA THR A 32 -5.30 13.43 14.82
C THR A 32 -5.45 14.47 13.73
N ILE A 33 -4.82 14.23 12.59
CA ILE A 33 -4.92 15.02 11.36
C ILE A 33 -5.02 14.05 10.19
N SER A 34 -5.46 14.55 9.03
CA SER A 34 -5.49 13.77 7.78
C SER A 34 -4.09 13.62 7.18
N ASP A 35 -3.97 12.69 6.26
CA ASP A 35 -2.75 12.53 5.47
C ASP A 35 -2.45 13.79 4.64
N GLU A 36 -3.48 14.51 4.15
CA GLU A 36 -3.28 15.77 3.40
C GLU A 36 -2.82 16.92 4.31
N GLU A 37 -3.36 17.03 5.52
CA GLU A 37 -2.87 18.03 6.48
C GLU A 37 -1.43 17.72 6.88
N TYR A 38 -1.12 16.44 7.08
CA TYR A 38 0.25 15.99 7.32
C TYR A 38 1.15 16.29 6.11
N ASP A 39 0.74 15.88 4.92
CA ASP A 39 1.50 16.12 3.69
C ASP A 39 1.71 17.62 3.43
N ALA A 40 0.71 18.47 3.68
CA ALA A 40 0.85 19.92 3.55
C ALA A 40 1.89 20.51 4.50
N MET A 41 1.94 20.04 5.76
CA MET A 41 2.97 20.44 6.72
C MET A 41 4.35 19.91 6.32
N TYR A 42 4.41 18.68 5.87
CA TYR A 42 5.64 18.05 5.43
C TYR A 42 6.23 18.74 4.19
N PHE A 43 5.39 19.13 3.22
CA PHE A 43 5.81 19.90 2.05
C PHE A 43 6.29 21.31 2.42
N ALA A 44 5.64 21.97 3.39
CA ALA A 44 6.09 23.27 3.87
C ALA A 44 7.50 23.17 4.49
N LEU A 45 7.81 22.11 5.24
CA LEU A 45 9.16 21.84 5.72
C LEU A 45 10.14 21.67 4.56
N GLN A 46 9.79 20.85 3.56
CA GLN A 46 10.66 20.62 2.41
C GLN A 46 10.94 21.89 1.61
N GLU A 47 9.93 22.72 1.40
CA GLU A 47 10.07 24.00 0.69
C GLU A 47 10.99 24.98 1.44
N TYR A 48 10.85 25.08 2.76
CA TYR A 48 11.73 25.88 3.59
C TYR A 48 13.19 25.37 3.53
N GLU A 49 13.38 24.07 3.67
CA GLU A 49 14.69 23.43 3.66
C GLU A 49 15.40 23.51 2.30
N GLU A 50 14.63 23.50 1.18
CA GLU A 50 15.19 23.74 -0.16
C GLU A 50 15.70 25.17 -0.35
N GLN A 51 15.13 26.15 0.38
CA GLN A 51 15.51 27.56 0.32
C GLN A 51 16.60 27.92 1.35
N HIS A 52 16.71 27.17 2.46
CA HIS A 52 17.58 27.45 3.60
C HIS A 52 18.41 26.23 3.98
N ALA A 53 19.26 25.76 3.05
CA ALA A 53 20.00 24.52 3.20
C ALA A 53 21.00 24.49 4.40
N ASP A 54 21.39 25.64 4.90
CA ASP A 54 22.27 25.83 6.07
C ASP A 54 21.52 25.86 7.43
N GLU A 55 20.18 25.92 7.39
CA GLU A 55 19.33 25.95 8.58
C GLU A 55 18.63 24.60 8.86
N ILE A 56 18.89 23.58 8.07
CA ILE A 56 18.20 22.28 8.18
C ILE A 56 18.51 21.62 9.54
N LEU A 57 17.46 21.34 10.31
CA LEU A 57 17.59 20.59 11.54
C LEU A 57 17.88 19.10 11.25
N PRO A 58 18.93 18.51 11.83
CA PRO A 58 19.30 17.11 11.58
C PRO A 58 18.21 16.10 11.96
N ASP A 59 17.32 16.48 12.86
CA ASP A 59 16.21 15.68 13.36
C ASP A 59 14.86 16.07 12.76
N SER A 60 14.86 16.86 11.67
CA SER A 60 13.64 17.14 10.89
C SER A 60 13.03 15.84 10.33
N PRO A 61 11.70 15.70 10.31
CA PRO A 61 11.01 14.56 9.68
C PRO A 61 11.33 14.38 8.19
N THR A 62 11.79 15.43 7.51
CA THR A 62 12.26 15.35 6.12
C THR A 62 13.64 14.72 5.99
N GLN A 63 14.44 14.76 7.08
CA GLN A 63 15.79 14.21 7.15
C GLN A 63 15.82 12.83 7.81
N GLN A 64 14.88 12.53 8.70
CA GLN A 64 14.82 11.26 9.43
C GLN A 64 13.42 10.68 9.45
N CYS A 65 13.28 9.39 9.17
CA CYS A 65 12.02 8.68 9.39
C CYS A 65 11.77 8.47 10.88
N TYR A 66 10.50 8.54 11.29
CA TYR A 66 10.07 8.14 12.62
C TYR A 66 10.57 6.73 12.95
N SER A 67 11.21 6.58 14.10
CA SER A 67 11.71 5.30 14.60
C SER A 67 11.30 5.13 16.07
N GLU A 68 10.46 4.13 16.33
CA GLU A 68 10.03 3.82 17.70
C GLU A 68 10.90 2.72 18.32
N ASN A 69 11.81 3.11 19.18
CA ASN A 69 12.52 2.21 20.07
C ASN A 69 11.72 2.09 21.38
N GLY A 70 10.89 1.06 21.54
CA GLY A 70 10.36 0.83 22.89
C GLY A 70 9.01 0.17 23.10
N ASN A 71 8.31 -0.36 22.10
CA ASN A 71 7.00 -1.02 22.31
C ASN A 71 7.09 -2.41 22.99
N GLY A 72 8.24 -2.82 23.52
CA GLY A 72 8.44 -4.13 24.14
C GLY A 72 8.25 -5.30 23.18
N LYS A 73 8.30 -5.05 21.86
CA LYS A 73 8.34 -6.08 20.83
C LYS A 73 9.78 -6.49 20.54
N ARG A 74 9.96 -7.74 20.19
CA ARG A 74 11.23 -8.26 19.70
C ARG A 74 11.58 -7.54 18.39
N THR A 75 12.79 -7.03 18.28
CA THR A 75 13.33 -6.47 17.04
C THR A 75 14.20 -7.50 16.32
N VAL A 76 14.20 -7.45 14.99
CA VAL A 76 14.99 -8.33 14.13
C VAL A 76 15.81 -7.47 13.19
N ALA A 77 17.09 -7.83 12.99
CA ALA A 77 18.00 -7.10 12.13
C ALA A 77 17.59 -7.21 10.66
N ARG A 78 17.68 -6.07 9.94
CA ARG A 78 17.50 -5.96 8.49
C ARG A 78 18.84 -5.78 7.79
N ARG A 79 18.94 -6.22 6.55
CA ARG A 79 20.15 -5.99 5.74
C ARG A 79 20.23 -4.56 5.23
N THR A 80 19.09 -3.96 4.92
CA THR A 80 18.98 -2.59 4.39
C THR A 80 17.80 -1.87 5.05
N ALA A 81 17.91 -0.55 5.16
CA ALA A 81 16.86 0.31 5.70
C ALA A 81 15.55 0.18 4.91
N CYS A 82 14.42 0.43 5.57
CA CYS A 82 13.09 0.46 4.97
C CYS A 82 12.62 1.91 4.91
N LEU A 83 13.07 2.63 3.90
CA LEU A 83 12.89 4.07 3.77
C LEU A 83 11.59 4.44 3.08
N SER A 84 11.16 5.67 3.27
CA SER A 84 10.09 6.33 2.55
C SER A 84 10.53 6.69 1.11
N MET A 85 9.73 7.51 0.42
CA MET A 85 10.04 8.02 -0.91
C MET A 85 9.47 9.43 -1.08
N LYS A 86 10.09 10.22 -1.94
CA LYS A 86 9.62 11.59 -2.26
C LYS A 86 8.20 11.52 -2.80
N LYS A 87 7.31 12.33 -2.23
CA LYS A 87 5.91 12.47 -2.67
C LYS A 87 5.80 13.63 -3.65
N LEU A 88 5.06 13.44 -4.74
CA LEU A 88 4.88 14.40 -5.83
C LEU A 88 3.40 14.41 -6.25
N HIS A 89 2.93 15.50 -6.84
CA HIS A 89 1.50 15.70 -7.15
C HIS A 89 1.22 16.05 -8.62
N ASP A 90 2.25 16.19 -9.45
CA ASP A 90 2.11 16.51 -10.86
C ASP A 90 3.14 15.79 -11.72
N ALA A 91 2.82 15.56 -12.99
CA ALA A 91 3.65 14.82 -13.94
C ALA A 91 5.01 15.50 -14.18
N LYS A 92 5.03 16.83 -14.26
CA LYS A 92 6.24 17.63 -14.48
C LYS A 92 7.22 17.46 -13.31
N ALA A 93 6.72 17.45 -12.07
CA ALA A 93 7.55 17.19 -10.88
C ALA A 93 8.15 15.79 -10.91
N VAL A 94 7.40 14.76 -11.36
CA VAL A 94 7.92 13.39 -11.53
C VAL A 94 9.03 13.36 -12.57
N VAL A 95 8.84 13.97 -13.75
CA VAL A 95 9.88 14.05 -14.80
C VAL A 95 11.12 14.75 -14.26
N LYS A 96 10.95 15.93 -13.64
CA LYS A 96 12.05 16.70 -13.02
C LYS A 96 12.83 15.85 -12.02
N TYR A 97 12.12 15.10 -11.17
CA TYR A 97 12.72 14.23 -10.17
C TYR A 97 13.53 13.09 -10.82
N LEU A 98 12.94 12.32 -11.72
CA LEU A 98 13.60 11.21 -12.40
C LEU A 98 14.87 11.68 -13.16
N ARG A 99 14.77 12.82 -13.85
CA ARG A 99 15.92 13.44 -14.56
C ARG A 99 17.03 13.90 -13.61
N ALA A 100 16.65 14.44 -12.45
CA ALA A 100 17.63 14.83 -11.43
C ALA A 100 18.39 13.61 -10.92
N GLN A 101 17.71 12.49 -10.64
CA GLN A 101 18.36 11.25 -10.21
C GLN A 101 19.24 10.64 -11.31
N GLN A 102 18.79 10.65 -12.59
CA GLN A 102 19.61 10.22 -13.71
C GLN A 102 20.93 11.00 -13.80
N ARG A 103 20.86 12.34 -13.73
CA ARG A 103 22.05 13.19 -13.79
C ARG A 103 22.97 12.97 -12.60
N ALA A 104 22.44 12.96 -11.39
CA ALA A 104 23.23 12.78 -10.16
C ALA A 104 23.98 11.44 -10.15
N ALA A 105 23.38 10.38 -10.68
CA ALA A 105 23.99 9.05 -10.74
C ALA A 105 24.74 8.77 -12.05
N ASN A 106 24.85 9.74 -12.96
CA ASN A 106 25.43 9.58 -14.29
C ASN A 106 24.84 8.36 -15.04
N ILE A 107 23.52 8.28 -15.10
CA ILE A 107 22.76 7.24 -15.79
C ILE A 107 22.34 7.78 -17.16
N GLY A 108 22.71 7.08 -18.23
CA GLY A 108 22.26 7.41 -19.59
C GLY A 108 20.78 7.15 -19.77
N SER A 109 20.14 7.88 -20.69
CA SER A 109 18.71 7.67 -21.00
C SER A 109 18.46 6.38 -21.79
N LYS A 110 19.41 5.98 -22.64
CA LYS A 110 19.28 4.81 -23.53
C LYS A 110 19.08 3.52 -22.74
N GLY A 111 17.97 2.82 -22.98
CA GLY A 111 17.61 1.57 -22.31
C GLY A 111 17.28 1.73 -20.83
N THR A 112 17.08 2.98 -20.34
CA THR A 112 16.67 3.22 -18.96
C THR A 112 15.15 3.22 -18.87
N GLU A 113 14.63 2.26 -18.08
CA GLU A 113 13.21 2.07 -17.85
C GLU A 113 12.86 2.37 -16.38
N VAL A 114 11.64 2.86 -16.18
CA VAL A 114 11.03 3.12 -14.88
C VAL A 114 9.73 2.33 -14.81
N ALA A 115 9.61 1.44 -13.84
CA ALA A 115 8.37 0.73 -13.54
C ALA A 115 7.39 1.68 -12.87
N VAL A 116 6.10 1.58 -13.23
CA VAL A 116 5.01 2.30 -12.59
C VAL A 116 4.10 1.30 -11.91
N GLU A 117 3.89 1.45 -10.61
CA GLU A 117 3.18 0.52 -9.77
C GLU A 117 2.11 1.21 -8.93
N TRP A 118 1.08 0.44 -8.51
CA TRP A 118 0.13 0.92 -7.53
C TRP A 118 0.83 1.21 -6.19
N LYS A 119 0.51 2.34 -5.60
CA LYS A 119 0.87 2.65 -4.23
C LYS A 119 -0.23 2.17 -3.30
N PHE A 120 -0.15 0.92 -2.88
CA PHE A 120 -1.08 0.38 -1.89
C PHE A 120 -0.88 1.06 -0.54
N ASP A 121 -1.96 1.17 0.21
CA ASP A 121 -2.00 1.83 1.51
C ASP A 121 -2.22 0.80 2.62
N GLY A 122 -1.15 0.43 3.30
CA GLY A 122 -1.12 -0.60 4.32
C GLY A 122 0.05 -0.48 5.27
N GLU A 123 0.64 -1.62 5.64
CA GLU A 123 1.83 -1.70 6.48
C GLU A 123 2.97 -2.39 5.74
N THR A 124 4.11 -1.71 5.64
CA THR A 124 5.30 -2.26 4.98
C THR A 124 5.92 -3.38 5.79
N VAL A 125 6.10 -4.53 5.15
CA VAL A 125 6.70 -5.73 5.75
C VAL A 125 7.86 -6.23 4.89
N SER A 126 8.94 -6.66 5.58
CA SER A 126 10.08 -7.35 5.00
C SER A 126 10.06 -8.81 5.43
N LEU A 127 10.05 -9.73 4.47
CA LEU A 127 10.10 -11.17 4.65
C LEU A 127 11.50 -11.67 4.32
N VAL A 128 12.06 -12.53 5.16
CA VAL A 128 13.36 -13.15 4.91
C VAL A 128 13.19 -14.66 4.82
N TYR A 129 13.61 -15.19 3.69
CA TYR A 129 13.72 -16.64 3.44
C TYR A 129 15.16 -17.07 3.57
N ARG A 130 15.38 -18.16 4.30
CA ARG A 130 16.68 -18.84 4.40
C ARG A 130 16.56 -20.22 3.80
N GLN A 131 17.38 -20.51 2.79
CA GLN A 131 17.31 -21.78 2.05
C GLN A 131 15.88 -22.11 1.58
N GLY A 132 15.17 -21.05 1.15
CA GLY A 132 13.81 -21.15 0.67
C GLY A 132 12.71 -21.23 1.72
N VAL A 133 13.03 -21.28 3.03
CA VAL A 133 12.04 -21.32 4.12
C VAL A 133 11.87 -19.94 4.74
N LEU A 134 10.63 -19.50 4.96
CA LEU A 134 10.33 -18.25 5.66
C LEU A 134 10.86 -18.31 7.10
N ALA A 135 11.88 -17.51 7.39
CA ALA A 135 12.62 -17.54 8.65
C ALA A 135 12.38 -16.30 9.52
N GLU A 136 12.23 -15.12 8.91
CA GLU A 136 12.06 -13.84 9.60
C GLU A 136 11.02 -12.98 8.89
N ALA A 137 10.28 -12.17 9.66
CA ALA A 137 9.43 -11.13 9.12
C ALA A 137 9.45 -9.92 10.04
N THR A 138 9.59 -8.73 9.46
CA THR A 138 9.62 -7.48 10.21
C THR A 138 8.72 -6.44 9.59
N TYR A 139 8.05 -5.61 10.41
CA TYR A 139 7.30 -4.45 9.96
C TYR A 139 7.89 -3.14 10.51
N GLY A 140 7.44 -2.03 9.95
CA GLY A 140 7.85 -0.67 10.29
C GLY A 140 8.88 -0.08 9.32
N HIS A 141 8.85 1.23 9.21
CA HIS A 141 9.74 2.06 8.39
C HIS A 141 10.91 2.59 9.23
N GLY A 142 11.93 3.09 8.56
CA GLY A 142 12.99 3.84 9.17
C GLY A 142 14.37 3.54 8.60
N LYS A 143 15.33 4.39 8.92
CA LYS A 143 16.76 4.24 8.59
C LYS A 143 17.43 3.11 9.37
N GLU A 144 16.80 2.68 10.44
CA GLU A 144 17.34 1.66 11.33
C GLU A 144 17.42 0.29 10.64
N LEU A 145 18.52 -0.39 10.85
CA LEU A 145 18.74 -1.73 10.30
C LEU A 145 18.09 -2.81 11.18
N PHE A 146 16.93 -2.52 11.74
CA PHE A 146 16.08 -3.47 12.46
C PHE A 146 14.61 -3.07 12.32
N GLY A 147 13.71 -4.02 12.52
CA GLY A 147 12.27 -3.80 12.52
C GLY A 147 11.58 -4.66 13.57
N ASN A 148 10.33 -4.36 13.84
CA ASN A 148 9.53 -5.12 14.80
C ASN A 148 9.21 -6.51 14.25
N ASP A 149 9.46 -7.56 15.03
CA ASP A 149 9.15 -8.95 14.66
C ASP A 149 7.65 -9.14 14.45
N CYS A 150 7.27 -9.70 13.32
CA CYS A 150 5.89 -10.06 12.99
C CYS A 150 5.77 -11.44 12.35
N LEU A 151 6.77 -12.32 12.49
CA LEU A 151 6.77 -13.62 11.84
C LEU A 151 5.52 -14.44 12.15
N ASP A 152 5.04 -14.42 13.40
CA ASP A 152 3.85 -15.19 13.79
C ASP A 152 2.56 -14.63 13.18
N HIS A 153 2.50 -13.31 12.92
CA HIS A 153 1.38 -12.70 12.18
C HIS A 153 1.43 -13.12 10.71
N ILE A 154 2.60 -12.98 10.10
CA ILE A 154 2.81 -13.21 8.67
C ILE A 154 2.55 -14.66 8.25
N LYS A 155 2.80 -15.65 9.11
CA LYS A 155 2.44 -17.05 8.84
C LYS A 155 0.95 -17.28 8.55
N HIS A 156 0.10 -16.31 8.90
CA HIS A 156 -1.34 -16.38 8.70
C HIS A 156 -1.87 -15.38 7.67
N VAL A 157 -1.03 -14.45 7.20
CA VAL A 157 -1.37 -13.49 6.13
C VAL A 157 -1.43 -14.21 4.79
N GLN A 158 -2.40 -13.88 3.96
CA GLN A 158 -2.57 -14.46 2.63
C GLN A 158 -1.48 -13.97 1.66
N GLY A 159 -1.13 -14.79 0.66
CA GLY A 159 -0.14 -14.43 -0.35
C GLY A 159 1.32 -14.51 0.11
N VAL A 160 1.60 -15.13 1.27
CA VAL A 160 2.95 -15.39 1.78
C VAL A 160 3.25 -16.88 1.72
N PRO A 161 4.06 -17.37 0.76
CA PRO A 161 4.49 -18.76 0.74
C PRO A 161 5.36 -19.08 1.97
N ALA A 162 5.03 -20.17 2.69
CA ALA A 162 5.86 -20.63 3.81
C ALA A 162 7.22 -21.16 3.32
N GLN A 163 7.28 -21.64 2.08
CA GLN A 163 8.48 -22.17 1.44
C GLN A 163 8.49 -21.89 -0.05
N VAL A 164 9.65 -21.52 -0.58
CA VAL A 164 9.91 -21.28 -2.01
C VAL A 164 11.06 -22.21 -2.44
N ALA A 165 10.74 -23.31 -3.10
CA ALA A 165 11.70 -24.35 -3.47
C ALA A 165 12.84 -23.82 -4.37
N ALA A 166 12.54 -22.85 -5.25
CA ALA A 166 13.53 -22.22 -6.13
C ALA A 166 14.65 -21.48 -5.37
N TRP A 167 14.46 -21.16 -4.10
CA TRP A 167 15.42 -20.45 -3.26
C TRP A 167 16.20 -21.34 -2.28
N SER A 168 16.10 -22.67 -2.42
CA SER A 168 16.75 -23.62 -1.51
C SER A 168 18.28 -23.51 -1.46
N LEU A 169 18.90 -22.98 -2.51
CA LEU A 169 20.36 -22.79 -2.61
C LEU A 169 20.84 -21.40 -2.16
N TYR A 170 19.91 -20.50 -1.79
CA TYR A 170 20.25 -19.15 -1.34
C TYR A 170 20.20 -19.06 0.18
N ASP A 171 21.26 -18.58 0.79
CA ASP A 171 21.31 -18.39 2.25
C ASP A 171 20.27 -17.38 2.73
N ARG A 172 20.02 -16.35 1.91
CA ARG A 172 19.08 -15.29 2.24
C ARG A 172 18.44 -14.71 0.98
N VAL A 173 17.12 -14.70 0.96
CA VAL A 173 16.30 -13.94 0.00
C VAL A 173 15.37 -13.05 0.82
N GLU A 174 15.32 -11.74 0.48
CA GLU A 174 14.41 -10.80 1.15
C GLU A 174 13.36 -10.32 0.16
N VAL A 175 12.08 -10.37 0.58
CA VAL A 175 10.94 -9.86 -0.17
C VAL A 175 10.28 -8.77 0.63
N ARG A 176 10.19 -7.56 0.08
CA ARG A 176 9.45 -6.46 0.68
C ARG A 176 8.12 -6.27 -0.01
N GLY A 177 7.11 -5.97 0.77
CA GLY A 177 5.75 -5.77 0.28
C GLY A 177 4.90 -5.01 1.28
N GLU A 178 3.67 -4.75 0.87
CA GLU A 178 2.66 -4.11 1.68
C GLU A 178 1.66 -5.15 2.18
N VAL A 179 1.36 -5.14 3.47
CA VAL A 179 0.29 -5.91 4.09
C VAL A 179 -0.94 -5.02 4.15
N ILE A 180 -1.98 -5.43 3.44
CA ILE A 180 -3.23 -4.65 3.29
C ILE A 180 -4.45 -5.50 3.61
N ILE A 181 -5.57 -4.85 3.90
CA ILE A 181 -6.89 -5.47 3.94
C ILE A 181 -7.65 -5.04 2.68
N SER A 182 -8.33 -5.97 2.01
CA SER A 182 -9.17 -5.59 0.87
C SER A 182 -10.35 -4.73 1.33
N LEU A 183 -10.88 -3.89 0.43
CA LEU A 183 -12.05 -3.04 0.74
C LEU A 183 -13.27 -3.87 1.14
N GLU A 184 -13.45 -5.04 0.52
CA GLU A 184 -14.54 -5.97 0.86
C GLU A 184 -14.38 -6.55 2.27
N GLU A 185 -13.19 -7.05 2.65
CA GLU A 185 -12.92 -7.57 3.99
C GLU A 185 -12.95 -6.46 5.03
N PHE A 186 -12.49 -5.27 4.68
CA PHE A 186 -12.58 -4.11 5.54
C PHE A 186 -14.04 -3.77 5.86
N ALA A 187 -14.92 -3.69 4.85
CA ALA A 187 -16.35 -3.43 5.03
C ALA A 187 -17.03 -4.47 5.95
N ARG A 188 -16.60 -5.74 5.89
CA ARG A 188 -17.13 -6.82 6.76
C ARG A 188 -16.60 -6.76 8.18
N TYR A 189 -15.39 -6.26 8.39
CA TYR A 189 -14.67 -6.36 9.67
C TYR A 189 -14.56 -5.03 10.41
N SER A 190 -14.64 -3.90 9.72
CA SER A 190 -14.30 -2.59 10.27
C SER A 190 -15.24 -2.18 11.40
N LYS A 191 -14.65 -1.48 12.37
CA LYS A 191 -15.37 -0.74 13.40
C LYS A 191 -15.44 0.72 12.98
N ALA A 192 -16.50 1.42 13.37
CA ALA A 192 -16.65 2.83 13.10
C ALA A 192 -15.38 3.64 13.43
N GLY A 193 -14.99 4.55 12.55
CA GLY A 193 -13.85 5.44 12.73
C GLY A 193 -12.46 4.85 12.41
N LYS A 194 -12.39 3.73 11.68
CA LYS A 194 -11.13 3.14 11.22
C LYS A 194 -11.02 3.19 9.70
N SER A 195 -9.80 3.36 9.19
CA SER A 195 -9.47 3.19 7.76
C SER A 195 -8.94 1.78 7.48
N PRO A 196 -8.90 1.34 6.21
CA PRO A 196 -8.27 0.08 5.83
C PRO A 196 -6.83 -0.03 6.35
N ARG A 197 -6.02 1.02 6.16
CA ARG A 197 -4.64 1.10 6.64
C ARG A 197 -4.56 0.98 8.17
N SER A 198 -5.34 1.79 8.91
CA SER A 198 -5.31 1.74 10.37
C SER A 198 -5.78 0.39 10.91
N THR A 199 -6.61 -0.33 10.16
CA THR A 199 -7.04 -1.69 10.50
C THR A 199 -5.91 -2.69 10.30
N SER A 200 -5.23 -2.68 9.14
CA SER A 200 -4.08 -3.54 8.87
C SER A 200 -2.97 -3.32 9.90
N ASN A 201 -2.61 -2.06 10.15
CA ASN A 201 -1.60 -1.67 11.14
C ASN A 201 -2.00 -2.14 12.54
N GLY A 202 -3.27 -1.97 12.92
CA GLY A 202 -3.78 -2.41 14.22
C GLY A 202 -3.71 -3.93 14.42
N ILE A 203 -3.93 -4.72 13.37
CA ILE A 203 -3.79 -6.18 13.41
C ILE A 203 -2.31 -6.56 13.56
N MET A 204 -1.43 -5.99 12.71
CA MET A 204 0.01 -6.27 12.72
C MET A 204 0.71 -5.77 13.99
N ALA A 205 0.21 -4.70 14.62
CA ALA A 205 0.76 -4.13 15.84
C ALA A 205 0.44 -4.92 17.12
N LYS A 206 -0.44 -5.91 17.10
CA LYS A 206 -0.76 -6.72 18.28
C LYS A 206 0.47 -7.48 18.78
N LYS A 207 0.60 -7.63 20.11
CA LYS A 207 1.69 -8.39 20.73
C LYS A 207 1.63 -9.88 20.40
N VAL A 208 0.42 -10.42 20.25
CA VAL A 208 0.14 -11.83 19.93
C VAL A 208 -0.68 -11.87 18.66
N ALA A 209 -0.26 -12.70 17.72
CA ALA A 209 -0.97 -12.90 16.46
C ALA A 209 -2.35 -13.53 16.71
N VAL A 210 -3.39 -12.89 16.18
CA VAL A 210 -4.75 -13.44 16.17
C VAL A 210 -5.00 -14.00 14.78
N LYS A 211 -4.92 -15.34 14.67
CA LYS A 211 -4.95 -16.07 13.40
C LYS A 211 -6.07 -15.63 12.45
N ASP A 212 -7.30 -15.49 12.97
CA ASP A 212 -8.46 -15.18 12.14
C ASP A 212 -8.50 -13.71 11.69
N GLU A 213 -7.83 -12.81 12.41
CA GLU A 213 -7.62 -11.43 11.96
C GLU A 213 -6.51 -11.36 10.90
N CYS A 214 -5.38 -12.05 11.11
CA CYS A 214 -4.27 -12.07 10.16
C CYS A 214 -4.69 -12.67 8.80
N LYS A 215 -5.58 -13.66 8.78
CA LYS A 215 -6.13 -14.24 7.55
C LYS A 215 -6.94 -13.27 6.69
N ARG A 216 -7.36 -12.12 7.23
CA ARG A 216 -8.06 -11.07 6.48
C ARG A 216 -7.11 -10.19 5.70
N LEU A 217 -5.81 -10.26 6.03
CA LEU A 217 -4.76 -9.47 5.42
C LEU A 217 -4.13 -10.23 4.25
N GLU A 218 -3.66 -9.46 3.26
CA GLU A 218 -2.96 -9.94 2.09
C GLU A 218 -1.61 -9.25 1.95
N PHE A 219 -0.59 -9.97 1.53
CA PHE A 219 0.75 -9.45 1.28
C PHE A 219 0.97 -9.23 -0.22
N HIS A 220 1.32 -8.00 -0.60
CA HIS A 220 1.60 -7.60 -1.97
C HIS A 220 3.06 -7.16 -2.09
N PRO A 221 3.94 -7.99 -2.68
CA PRO A 221 5.35 -7.66 -2.82
C PRO A 221 5.57 -6.53 -3.80
N PHE A 222 6.52 -5.65 -3.48
CA PHE A 222 6.97 -4.56 -4.34
C PHE A 222 8.50 -4.53 -4.52
N ARG A 223 9.26 -5.44 -3.90
CA ARG A 223 10.72 -5.55 -4.09
C ARG A 223 11.22 -6.94 -3.75
N LEU A 224 12.11 -7.47 -4.60
CA LEU A 224 12.92 -8.66 -4.35
C LEU A 224 14.39 -8.24 -4.16
N ILE A 225 15.01 -8.68 -3.07
CA ILE A 225 16.43 -8.47 -2.74
C ILE A 225 17.08 -9.84 -2.67
N MET A 226 17.77 -10.22 -3.73
CA MET A 226 18.41 -11.52 -3.91
C MET A 226 19.65 -11.36 -4.79
N ASP A 227 20.71 -12.08 -4.49
CA ASP A 227 21.92 -12.04 -5.30
C ASP A 227 21.64 -12.49 -6.74
N GLY A 228 22.20 -11.77 -7.72
CA GLY A 228 21.99 -12.02 -9.15
C GLY A 228 20.70 -11.45 -9.74
N VAL A 229 19.82 -10.84 -8.94
CA VAL A 229 18.66 -10.10 -9.44
C VAL A 229 19.04 -8.64 -9.65
N THR A 230 18.99 -8.20 -10.92
CA THR A 230 19.41 -6.86 -11.32
C THR A 230 18.29 -5.97 -11.85
N ARG A 231 17.10 -6.53 -12.11
CA ARG A 231 15.98 -5.77 -12.66
C ARG A 231 14.67 -6.04 -11.90
N HIS A 232 13.90 -4.96 -11.73
CA HIS A 232 12.69 -4.96 -10.93
C HIS A 232 11.52 -5.71 -11.60
N MET A 233 11.19 -5.38 -12.85
CA MET A 233 10.06 -6.02 -13.53
C MET A 233 10.22 -7.54 -13.68
N PRO A 234 11.38 -8.07 -14.12
CA PRO A 234 11.62 -9.52 -14.09
C PRO A 234 11.58 -10.13 -12.68
N ALA A 235 12.00 -9.37 -11.64
CA ALA A 235 11.93 -9.83 -10.25
C ALA A 235 10.49 -10.00 -9.78
N MET A 236 9.58 -9.08 -10.13
CA MET A 236 8.16 -9.20 -9.82
C MET A 236 7.53 -10.43 -10.50
N GLN A 237 7.85 -10.67 -11.77
CA GLN A 237 7.42 -11.89 -12.47
C GLN A 237 7.96 -13.17 -11.83
N ALA A 238 9.20 -13.13 -11.30
CA ALA A 238 9.76 -14.26 -10.58
C ALA A 238 9.03 -14.51 -9.26
N LEU A 239 8.64 -13.47 -8.54
CA LEU A 239 7.83 -13.58 -7.33
C LEU A 239 6.47 -14.22 -7.63
N GLU A 240 5.79 -13.79 -8.69
CA GLU A 240 4.51 -14.36 -9.13
C GLU A 240 4.62 -15.87 -9.40
N ARG A 241 5.63 -16.28 -10.19
CA ARG A 241 5.90 -17.70 -10.46
C ARG A 241 6.19 -18.52 -9.21
N ASN A 242 6.60 -17.87 -8.12
CA ASN A 242 6.88 -18.49 -6.83
C ASN A 242 5.73 -18.36 -5.82
N GLY A 243 4.52 -18.00 -6.30
CA GLY A 243 3.30 -18.02 -5.50
C GLY A 243 2.97 -16.76 -4.72
N PHE A 244 3.70 -15.66 -4.97
CA PHE A 244 3.34 -14.35 -4.44
C PHE A 244 2.28 -13.67 -5.32
N LYS A 245 1.45 -12.82 -4.73
CA LYS A 245 0.45 -12.04 -5.44
C LYS A 245 1.01 -10.70 -5.89
N THR A 246 1.52 -10.63 -7.12
CA THR A 246 2.16 -9.43 -7.69
C THR A 246 1.18 -8.58 -8.50
N SER A 247 0.24 -7.91 -7.86
CA SER A 247 -0.75 -7.06 -8.52
C SER A 247 -0.39 -5.57 -8.53
N VAL A 248 0.91 -5.26 -8.42
CA VAL A 248 1.37 -3.88 -8.26
C VAL A 248 1.68 -3.16 -9.56
N PHE A 249 2.00 -3.91 -10.64
CA PHE A 249 2.45 -3.31 -11.89
C PHE A 249 1.31 -2.66 -12.68
N VAL A 250 1.51 -1.43 -13.13
CA VAL A 250 0.56 -0.65 -13.92
C VAL A 250 1.11 -0.40 -15.33
N SER A 251 2.36 0.08 -15.46
CA SER A 251 2.97 0.48 -16.71
C SER A 251 4.49 0.60 -16.59
N ALA A 252 5.15 0.99 -17.68
CA ALA A 252 6.58 1.33 -17.71
C ALA A 252 6.81 2.60 -18.53
N LEU A 253 7.80 3.41 -18.11
CA LEU A 253 8.28 4.57 -18.85
C LEU A 253 9.67 4.29 -19.42
N ASN A 254 9.90 4.73 -20.66
CA ASN A 254 11.22 4.72 -21.27
C ASN A 254 11.81 6.13 -21.22
N LEU A 255 12.92 6.30 -20.50
CA LEU A 255 13.57 7.60 -20.33
C LEU A 255 14.40 8.07 -21.57
N GLU A 256 14.32 7.39 -22.71
CA GLU A 256 14.86 7.91 -24.00
C GLU A 256 14.02 9.07 -24.56
N LYS A 257 12.74 9.15 -24.16
CA LYS A 257 11.80 10.20 -24.56
C LYS A 257 12.21 11.57 -24.04
N THR A 258 11.75 12.62 -24.70
CA THR A 258 11.89 14.00 -24.23
C THR A 258 11.08 14.24 -22.95
N ASP A 259 11.38 15.32 -22.22
CA ASP A 259 10.68 15.65 -20.98
C ASP A 259 9.18 15.89 -21.23
N ALA A 260 8.83 16.55 -22.35
CA ALA A 260 7.43 16.79 -22.71
C ALA A 260 6.66 15.50 -23.06
N GLU A 261 7.31 14.56 -23.76
CA GLU A 261 6.72 13.23 -24.04
C GLU A 261 6.53 12.42 -22.77
N LEU A 262 7.50 12.47 -21.84
CA LEU A 262 7.39 11.79 -20.54
C LEU A 262 6.30 12.40 -19.68
N GLU A 263 6.16 13.73 -19.65
CA GLU A 263 5.10 14.42 -18.93
C GLU A 263 3.73 13.96 -19.45
N GLN A 264 3.55 13.90 -20.77
CA GLN A 264 2.31 13.43 -21.39
C GLN A 264 2.05 11.93 -21.10
N ASP A 265 3.08 11.07 -21.15
CA ASP A 265 2.93 9.66 -20.80
C ASP A 265 2.49 9.49 -19.35
N ILE A 266 3.09 10.24 -18.42
CA ILE A 266 2.74 10.19 -16.99
C ILE A 266 1.30 10.67 -16.78
N GLU A 267 0.88 11.77 -17.42
CA GLU A 267 -0.50 12.25 -17.35
C GLU A 267 -1.49 11.19 -17.85
N ASN A 268 -1.19 10.54 -18.98
CA ASN A 268 -2.01 9.45 -19.53
C ASN A 268 -2.10 8.26 -18.58
N ILE A 269 -0.97 7.85 -17.98
CA ILE A 269 -0.91 6.75 -17.01
C ILE A 269 -1.72 7.10 -15.76
N VAL A 270 -1.55 8.31 -15.23
CA VAL A 270 -2.27 8.76 -14.04
C VAL A 270 -3.77 8.82 -14.29
N CYS A 271 -4.19 9.39 -15.41
CA CYS A 271 -5.61 9.46 -15.79
C CYS A 271 -6.24 8.07 -15.92
N ALA A 272 -5.55 7.15 -16.59
CA ALA A 272 -6.01 5.76 -16.71
C ALA A 272 -6.05 5.06 -15.34
N ALA A 273 -5.06 5.30 -14.49
CA ALA A 273 -4.99 4.71 -13.17
C ALA A 273 -6.07 5.26 -12.22
N GLU A 274 -6.41 6.54 -12.29
CA GLU A 274 -7.52 7.12 -11.51
C GLU A 274 -8.86 6.45 -11.84
N VAL A 275 -9.13 6.14 -13.13
CA VAL A 275 -10.32 5.41 -13.55
C VAL A 275 -10.29 3.94 -13.07
N GLU A 276 -9.13 3.30 -13.16
CA GLU A 276 -8.98 1.88 -12.77
C GLU A 276 -8.98 1.70 -11.25
N ARG A 277 -8.52 2.72 -10.49
CA ARG A 277 -8.54 2.74 -9.03
C ARG A 277 -9.91 2.44 -8.43
N GLU A 278 -10.99 2.94 -9.04
CA GLU A 278 -12.36 2.72 -8.57
C GLU A 278 -12.77 1.25 -8.60
N LYS A 279 -12.11 0.45 -9.45
CA LYS A 279 -12.37 -0.99 -9.61
C LYS A 279 -11.43 -1.87 -8.77
N LEU A 280 -10.38 -1.27 -8.21
CA LEU A 280 -9.43 -2.02 -7.40
C LEU A 280 -10.08 -2.46 -6.08
N PRO A 281 -9.89 -3.73 -5.71
CA PRO A 281 -10.38 -4.22 -4.41
C PRO A 281 -9.49 -3.80 -3.24
N TYR A 282 -8.51 -2.92 -3.45
CA TYR A 282 -7.49 -2.55 -2.46
C TYR A 282 -7.39 -1.04 -2.28
N PRO A 283 -7.12 -0.56 -1.05
CA PRO A 283 -6.85 0.85 -0.80
C PRO A 283 -5.54 1.24 -1.49
N THR A 284 -5.60 2.33 -2.26
CA THR A 284 -4.42 2.89 -2.95
C THR A 284 -4.48 4.41 -2.94
N ASP A 285 -3.35 5.05 -2.65
CA ASP A 285 -3.23 6.51 -2.52
C ASP A 285 -2.43 7.15 -3.66
N GLY A 286 -1.98 6.34 -4.64
CA GLY A 286 -1.18 6.87 -5.74
C GLY A 286 -0.50 5.81 -6.60
N LEU A 287 0.55 6.24 -7.27
CA LEU A 287 1.45 5.42 -8.06
C LEU A 287 2.89 5.57 -7.55
N VAL A 288 3.70 4.53 -7.72
CA VAL A 288 5.14 4.56 -7.46
C VAL A 288 5.89 4.46 -8.78
N PHE A 289 6.78 5.41 -9.02
CA PHE A 289 7.71 5.43 -10.15
C PHE A 289 9.07 4.96 -9.65
N LYS A 290 9.61 3.87 -10.22
CA LYS A 290 10.77 3.17 -9.70
C LYS A 290 11.72 2.79 -10.84
N PHE A 291 13.00 3.16 -10.76
CA PHE A 291 13.99 2.69 -11.73
C PHE A 291 14.01 1.16 -11.78
N ASP A 292 13.92 0.58 -12.99
CA ASP A 292 13.85 -0.88 -13.14
C ASP A 292 15.19 -1.57 -12.86
N ASN A 293 16.32 -0.91 -13.11
CA ASN A 293 17.64 -1.50 -12.86
C ASN A 293 18.11 -1.27 -11.43
N TYR A 294 18.31 -2.35 -10.67
CA TYR A 294 18.78 -2.32 -9.28
C TYR A 294 20.22 -1.84 -9.12
N ASP A 295 21.08 -1.98 -10.15
CA ASP A 295 22.45 -1.45 -10.14
C ASP A 295 22.47 0.09 -10.06
N TYR A 296 21.37 0.74 -10.41
CA TYR A 296 21.25 2.19 -10.27
C TYR A 296 20.98 2.62 -8.83
N TYR A 297 20.44 1.75 -7.99
CA TYR A 297 20.00 2.11 -6.63
C TYR A 297 21.16 2.60 -5.76
N ASP A 298 22.30 1.91 -5.80
CA ASP A 298 23.49 2.32 -5.06
C ASP A 298 24.10 3.62 -5.61
N ARG A 299 24.01 3.84 -6.93
CA ARG A 299 24.51 5.06 -7.58
C ARG A 299 23.61 6.27 -7.34
N ILE A 300 22.29 6.08 -7.35
CA ILE A 300 21.29 7.09 -7.02
C ILE A 300 21.33 7.40 -5.53
N GLY A 301 21.49 6.35 -4.70
CA GLY A 301 21.62 6.46 -3.26
C GLY A 301 20.29 6.70 -2.55
N GLN A 302 20.42 7.14 -1.31
CA GLN A 302 19.30 7.38 -0.40
C GLN A 302 19.67 8.48 0.60
N THR A 303 18.67 9.06 1.26
CA THR A 303 18.81 9.86 2.48
C THR A 303 18.46 9.01 3.70
N ASP A 304 18.51 9.57 4.88
CA ASP A 304 18.00 8.91 6.09
C ASP A 304 16.47 8.73 6.06
N HIS A 305 15.77 9.48 5.20
CA HIS A 305 14.34 9.45 5.03
C HIS A 305 13.91 8.72 3.75
N ASP A 306 14.45 9.10 2.58
CA ASP A 306 13.95 8.67 1.27
C ASP A 306 14.93 7.78 0.51
N ALA A 307 14.38 6.73 -0.10
CA ALA A 307 15.03 5.96 -1.14
C ALA A 307 14.90 6.72 -2.47
N LYS A 308 16.00 7.34 -2.95
CA LYS A 308 15.97 8.25 -4.11
C LYS A 308 15.72 7.57 -5.46
N TYR A 309 15.82 6.25 -5.54
CA TYR A 309 15.58 5.47 -6.77
C TYR A 309 14.10 5.28 -7.11
N ASN A 310 13.20 5.83 -6.30
CA ASN A 310 11.77 5.86 -6.54
C ASN A 310 11.15 7.18 -6.05
N CYS A 311 9.95 7.46 -6.54
CA CYS A 311 9.09 8.52 -5.99
C CYS A 311 7.63 8.10 -6.07
N ALA A 312 6.78 8.69 -5.24
CA ALA A 312 5.35 8.49 -5.25
C ALA A 312 4.65 9.67 -5.93
N PHE A 313 3.74 9.37 -6.85
CA PHE A 313 2.72 10.30 -7.30
C PHE A 313 1.47 10.09 -6.45
N LYS A 314 1.05 11.11 -5.71
CA LYS A 314 -0.16 11.06 -4.89
C LYS A 314 -1.37 11.46 -5.72
N PHE A 315 -2.41 10.62 -5.74
CA PHE A 315 -3.68 10.98 -6.35
C PHE A 315 -4.35 12.13 -5.57
N ARG A 316 -5.14 12.90 -6.29
CA ARG A 316 -6.04 13.84 -5.62
C ARG A 316 -7.17 13.06 -4.93
N PRO A 317 -7.72 13.56 -3.82
CA PRO A 317 -8.88 12.94 -3.18
C PRO A 317 -10.04 12.83 -4.18
N VAL A 318 -10.63 11.64 -4.29
CA VAL A 318 -11.66 11.35 -5.32
C VAL A 318 -13.05 11.31 -4.73
N PHE A 319 -13.19 11.13 -3.41
CA PHE A 319 -14.51 10.99 -2.82
C PHE A 319 -15.16 12.34 -2.63
N LYS A 320 -16.14 12.64 -3.50
CA LYS A 320 -16.99 13.82 -3.39
C LYS A 320 -18.44 13.41 -3.20
N ALA A 321 -19.16 14.18 -2.41
CA ALA A 321 -20.58 13.99 -2.22
C ALA A 321 -21.28 15.35 -2.15
N VAL A 322 -22.55 15.38 -2.58
CA VAL A 322 -23.41 16.55 -2.42
C VAL A 322 -24.37 16.28 -1.27
N THR A 323 -24.39 17.20 -0.31
CA THR A 323 -25.27 17.13 0.86
C THR A 323 -25.93 18.46 1.15
N THR A 324 -26.80 18.52 2.17
CA THR A 324 -27.47 19.76 2.56
C THR A 324 -26.79 20.35 3.78
N TYR A 325 -26.29 21.57 3.67
CA TYR A 325 -25.72 22.32 4.78
C TYR A 325 -26.80 22.67 5.81
N ARG A 326 -26.55 22.38 7.09
CA ARG A 326 -27.49 22.60 8.21
C ARG A 326 -27.09 23.74 9.11
N GLY A 327 -25.80 24.02 9.25
CA GLY A 327 -25.28 25.04 10.11
C GLY A 327 -23.78 24.86 10.34
N HIS A 328 -23.24 25.53 11.35
CA HIS A 328 -21.84 25.35 11.74
C HIS A 328 -21.68 25.51 13.24
N HIS A 329 -20.62 24.94 13.75
CA HIS A 329 -20.09 25.21 15.09
C HIS A 329 -18.59 25.51 15.04
N THR A 330 -18.05 25.98 16.14
CA THR A 330 -16.61 26.26 16.24
C THR A 330 -15.95 25.32 17.22
N THR A 331 -14.73 24.90 16.89
CA THR A 331 -13.87 24.16 17.80
C THR A 331 -12.66 25.01 18.14
N VAL A 332 -12.16 24.90 19.38
CA VAL A 332 -10.98 25.63 19.85
C VAL A 332 -9.88 24.62 20.15
N GLY A 333 -8.76 24.75 19.47
CA GLY A 333 -7.61 23.87 19.74
C GLY A 333 -7.08 24.08 21.15
N GLU A 334 -7.12 23.03 21.97
CA GLU A 334 -6.76 23.10 23.41
C GLU A 334 -5.36 23.66 23.68
N LYS A 335 -4.41 23.43 22.77
CA LYS A 335 -3.02 23.87 22.91
C LYS A 335 -2.70 25.19 22.20
N THR A 336 -3.43 25.51 21.14
CA THR A 336 -3.11 26.65 20.26
C THR A 336 -4.08 27.82 20.41
N GLY A 337 -5.21 27.62 21.08
CA GLY A 337 -6.30 28.60 21.16
C GLY A 337 -6.94 28.93 19.81
N LYS A 338 -6.55 28.24 18.71
CA LYS A 338 -7.03 28.52 17.36
C LYS A 338 -8.49 28.08 17.22
N VAL A 339 -9.32 29.02 16.78
CA VAL A 339 -10.72 28.74 16.45
C VAL A 339 -10.81 28.16 15.02
N THR A 340 -11.48 27.02 14.90
CA THR A 340 -11.74 26.36 13.61
C THR A 340 -13.25 26.26 13.41
N TYR A 341 -13.73 26.62 12.23
CA TYR A 341 -15.12 26.52 11.83
C TYR A 341 -15.39 25.15 11.23
N VAL A 342 -16.44 24.47 11.72
CA VAL A 342 -16.85 23.15 11.27
C VAL A 342 -18.27 23.26 10.72
N ALA A 343 -18.49 22.88 9.47
CA ALA A 343 -19.81 22.83 8.86
C ALA A 343 -20.54 21.55 9.30
N ASP A 344 -21.82 21.70 9.62
CA ASP A 344 -22.74 20.61 9.92
C ASP A 344 -23.68 20.40 8.72
N PHE A 345 -23.87 19.16 8.29
CA PHE A 345 -24.67 18.81 7.11
C PHE A 345 -25.39 17.47 7.27
N ASP A 346 -26.35 17.18 6.38
CA ASP A 346 -27.01 15.87 6.37
C ASP A 346 -26.00 14.77 6.14
N GLU A 347 -26.12 13.69 6.89
CA GLU A 347 -25.21 12.56 6.85
C GLU A 347 -25.04 12.02 5.42
N VAL A 348 -23.80 11.82 5.01
CA VAL A 348 -23.43 11.36 3.68
C VAL A 348 -22.34 10.30 3.77
N GLU A 349 -22.50 9.25 2.97
CA GLU A 349 -21.52 8.17 2.89
C GLU A 349 -20.40 8.51 1.88
N MET A 350 -19.15 8.44 2.34
CA MET A 350 -17.96 8.56 1.48
C MET A 350 -16.94 7.51 1.92
N ASN A 351 -16.41 6.74 0.97
CA ASN A 351 -15.44 5.68 1.23
C ASN A 351 -15.88 4.67 2.32
N GLY A 352 -17.19 4.32 2.35
CA GLY A 352 -17.73 3.38 3.34
C GLY A 352 -17.91 3.94 4.76
N HIS A 353 -17.73 5.26 4.96
CA HIS A 353 -17.92 5.95 6.23
C HIS A 353 -19.01 7.00 6.11
N LEU A 354 -19.76 7.19 7.21
CA LEU A 354 -20.77 8.24 7.30
C LEU A 354 -20.17 9.50 7.92
N PHE A 355 -20.36 10.62 7.25
CA PHE A 355 -19.89 11.94 7.67
C PHE A 355 -21.06 12.92 7.76
N ALA A 356 -21.05 13.74 8.81
CA ALA A 356 -22.03 14.80 9.04
C ALA A 356 -21.38 16.17 9.31
N HIS A 357 -20.04 16.21 9.37
CA HIS A 357 -19.27 17.40 9.71
C HIS A 357 -18.06 17.54 8.81
N ALA A 358 -17.71 18.78 8.45
CA ALA A 358 -16.51 19.08 7.64
C ALA A 358 -15.79 20.29 8.17
N ASN A 359 -14.44 20.23 8.12
CA ASN A 359 -13.58 21.34 8.48
C ASN A 359 -13.65 22.45 7.41
N CYS A 360 -13.97 23.68 7.83
CA CYS A 360 -13.99 24.86 6.97
C CYS A 360 -12.83 25.83 7.23
N GLY A 361 -11.90 25.48 8.12
CA GLY A 361 -10.73 26.27 8.44
C GLY A 361 -11.02 27.50 9.31
N SER A 362 -10.40 28.64 8.98
CA SER A 362 -10.58 29.90 9.71
C SER A 362 -11.92 30.57 9.39
N GLU A 363 -12.32 31.52 10.24
CA GLU A 363 -13.50 32.37 10.00
C GLU A 363 -13.52 32.98 8.60
N ARG A 364 -12.40 33.54 8.17
CA ARG A 364 -12.25 34.12 6.82
C ARG A 364 -12.52 33.07 5.72
N THR A 365 -11.99 31.89 5.84
CA THR A 365 -12.17 30.81 4.86
C THR A 365 -13.61 30.32 4.85
N PHE A 366 -14.22 30.23 6.03
CA PHE A 366 -15.63 29.84 6.16
C PHE A 366 -16.55 30.88 5.52
N LEU A 367 -16.39 32.17 5.82
CA LEU A 367 -17.23 33.26 5.25
C LEU A 367 -17.10 33.36 3.73
N GLN A 368 -15.93 33.04 3.16
CA GLN A 368 -15.74 33.02 1.71
C GLN A 368 -16.56 31.95 0.98
N LYS A 369 -17.03 30.92 1.69
CA LYS A 369 -17.85 29.84 1.10
C LYS A 369 -19.34 30.23 0.95
N ASP A 370 -19.77 31.32 1.55
CA ASP A 370 -21.15 31.88 1.47
C ASP A 370 -22.24 30.80 1.73
N LEU A 371 -22.06 30.03 2.77
CA LEU A 371 -22.95 28.91 3.11
C LEU A 371 -24.18 29.43 3.88
N THR A 372 -25.38 29.08 3.39
CA THR A 372 -26.64 29.36 4.06
C THR A 372 -27.36 28.05 4.43
N PRO A 373 -27.92 27.91 5.64
CA PRO A 373 -28.64 26.69 6.01
C PRO A 373 -29.70 26.31 4.97
N GLY A 374 -29.68 25.04 4.55
CA GLY A 374 -30.55 24.52 3.49
C GLY A 374 -29.94 24.52 2.09
N CYS A 375 -28.81 25.21 1.84
CA CYS A 375 -28.14 25.11 0.55
C CYS A 375 -27.48 23.74 0.33
N LYS A 376 -27.36 23.33 -0.93
CA LYS A 376 -26.56 22.17 -1.32
C LYS A 376 -25.08 22.54 -1.32
N ILE A 377 -24.26 21.69 -0.74
CA ILE A 377 -22.80 21.83 -0.72
C ILE A 377 -22.15 20.57 -1.26
N GLU A 378 -21.04 20.75 -1.98
CA GLU A 378 -20.14 19.66 -2.30
C GLU A 378 -19.13 19.53 -1.17
N VAL A 379 -18.96 18.30 -0.70
CA VAL A 379 -17.97 17.92 0.30
C VAL A 379 -17.02 16.89 -0.30
N SER A 380 -15.74 16.99 0.04
CA SER A 380 -14.72 16.04 -0.39
C SER A 380 -14.04 15.39 0.81
N LEU A 381 -13.83 14.09 0.72
CA LEU A 381 -13.04 13.35 1.68
C LEU A 381 -11.57 13.40 1.27
N HIS A 382 -10.75 13.98 2.13
CA HIS A 382 -9.31 14.06 1.97
C HIS A 382 -8.64 13.01 2.85
N GLY A 383 -7.97 12.04 2.23
CA GLY A 383 -7.48 10.85 2.93
C GLY A 383 -8.63 10.01 3.49
N ASP A 384 -8.41 9.41 4.64
CA ASP A 384 -9.39 8.48 5.22
C ASP A 384 -10.34 9.12 6.23
N VAL A 385 -10.14 10.37 6.67
CA VAL A 385 -10.80 10.90 7.88
C VAL A 385 -11.27 12.34 7.77
N ILE A 386 -10.68 13.20 6.94
CA ILE A 386 -11.03 14.64 6.92
C ILE A 386 -11.91 14.99 5.75
N VAL A 387 -13.09 15.48 6.09
CA VAL A 387 -14.02 16.05 5.13
C VAL A 387 -13.87 17.56 5.09
N CYS A 388 -13.70 18.09 3.87
CA CYS A 388 -13.69 19.52 3.59
C CYS A 388 -14.93 19.92 2.82
N VAL A 389 -15.39 21.14 3.00
CA VAL A 389 -16.42 21.73 2.15
C VAL A 389 -15.74 22.38 0.93
N ASP A 390 -16.00 21.87 -0.27
CA ASP A 390 -15.45 22.43 -1.51
C ASP A 390 -16.17 23.72 -1.91
N GLY A 391 -17.49 23.76 -1.79
CA GLY A 391 -18.28 24.93 -2.09
C GLY A 391 -19.78 24.69 -2.10
N LYS A 392 -20.51 25.74 -2.45
CA LYS A 392 -21.95 25.70 -2.70
C LYS A 392 -22.19 25.15 -4.09
N VAL A 393 -23.11 24.20 -4.23
CA VAL A 393 -23.54 23.69 -5.54
C VAL A 393 -24.64 24.60 -6.06
N GLU A 394 -24.42 25.26 -7.20
CA GLU A 394 -25.48 25.96 -7.89
C GLU A 394 -26.42 24.95 -8.52
N GLU A 395 -27.67 24.89 -8.07
CA GLU A 395 -28.69 24.10 -8.78
C GLU A 395 -28.84 24.67 -10.18
N PRO A 396 -28.75 23.82 -11.24
CA PRO A 396 -29.10 24.30 -12.57
C PRO A 396 -30.53 24.82 -12.52
N CYS A 397 -30.74 26.05 -12.99
CA CYS A 397 -32.08 26.62 -13.14
C CYS A 397 -32.94 25.63 -13.93
N VAL A 398 -33.80 24.92 -13.26
CA VAL A 398 -34.85 24.14 -13.90
C VAL A 398 -35.84 25.17 -14.43
N ILE A 399 -35.77 25.48 -15.72
CA ILE A 399 -36.83 26.14 -16.43
C ILE A 399 -37.98 25.13 -16.43
N GLU A 400 -38.93 25.31 -15.50
CA GLU A 400 -40.18 24.54 -15.54
C GLU A 400 -40.84 24.83 -16.92
N PRO A 401 -41.13 23.79 -17.71
CA PRO A 401 -41.95 24.00 -18.92
C PRO A 401 -43.36 24.41 -18.47
N GLU A 402 -43.83 25.59 -18.93
CA GLU A 402 -45.23 25.99 -18.77
C GLU A 402 -46.14 24.85 -19.24
N ILE A 403 -46.80 24.18 -18.31
CA ILE A 403 -47.83 23.19 -18.60
C ILE A 403 -49.08 23.94 -18.99
N HIS A 404 -49.35 23.99 -20.33
CA HIS A 404 -50.66 24.29 -20.82
C HIS A 404 -51.69 23.28 -20.24
N GLN A 405 -52.54 23.78 -19.35
CA GLN A 405 -53.72 23.05 -18.90
C GLN A 405 -54.70 22.78 -20.09
N SER A 406 -54.68 21.55 -20.58
CA SER A 406 -55.80 21.01 -21.30
C SER A 406 -56.66 20.19 -20.33
N GLN A 407 -57.89 20.67 -20.15
CA GLN A 407 -58.94 20.01 -19.36
C GLN A 407 -59.24 18.65 -19.99
N GLU A 408 -59.12 17.60 -19.23
CA GLU A 408 -59.80 16.32 -19.46
C GLU A 408 -60.44 15.80 -18.18
N GLN A 409 -61.65 15.30 -18.38
CA GLN A 409 -62.69 15.03 -17.42
C GLN A 409 -62.42 13.81 -16.52
N ASP A 410 -63.04 13.91 -15.33
CA ASP A 410 -63.28 12.94 -14.29
C ASP A 410 -63.41 11.47 -14.72
N ALA A 411 -62.59 10.59 -14.15
CA ALA A 411 -62.90 9.19 -13.92
C ALA A 411 -62.35 8.80 -12.53
N GLU A 412 -63.31 8.38 -11.70
CA GLU A 412 -63.01 7.87 -10.31
C GLU A 412 -62.09 6.63 -10.39
N PRO A 413 -61.09 6.51 -9.55
CA PRO A 413 -60.28 5.31 -9.43
C PRO A 413 -60.97 4.25 -8.52
N GLU A 414 -61.02 2.99 -9.04
CA GLU A 414 -61.41 1.83 -8.26
C GLU A 414 -60.50 1.58 -7.05
N PRO A 415 -61.01 1.04 -5.94
CA PRO A 415 -60.22 0.83 -4.71
C PRO A 415 -59.25 -0.35 -4.84
N ALA A 416 -58.02 -0.14 -4.44
CA ALA A 416 -56.94 -1.12 -4.38
C ALA A 416 -57.30 -2.32 -3.44
N PRO A 417 -56.88 -3.57 -3.79
CA PRO A 417 -57.10 -4.72 -2.93
C PRO A 417 -56.26 -4.68 -1.67
N GLN A 418 -56.89 -5.08 -0.55
CA GLN A 418 -56.28 -5.15 0.78
C GLN A 418 -55.18 -6.24 0.81
N PRO A 419 -54.08 -6.03 1.53
CA PRO A 419 -53.03 -7.04 1.70
C PRO A 419 -53.48 -8.18 2.62
N GLU A 420 -53.18 -9.41 2.20
CA GLU A 420 -53.42 -10.63 3.00
C GLU A 420 -52.58 -10.66 4.28
N PRO A 421 -53.05 -11.28 5.36
CA PRO A 421 -52.36 -11.29 6.67
C PRO A 421 -51.13 -12.23 6.63
N ILE A 422 -50.02 -11.70 7.15
CA ILE A 422 -48.72 -12.40 7.33
C ILE A 422 -48.90 -13.53 8.37
N PRO A 423 -48.51 -14.79 8.08
CA PRO A 423 -48.58 -15.89 9.04
C PRO A 423 -47.56 -15.74 10.17
N GLN A 424 -48.07 -15.89 11.41
CA GLN A 424 -47.24 -15.87 12.63
C GLN A 424 -46.30 -17.09 12.71
N PRO A 425 -45.09 -16.93 13.23
CA PRO A 425 -44.13 -18.06 13.35
C PRO A 425 -44.53 -19.00 14.49
N LYS A 426 -44.53 -20.30 14.21
CA LYS A 426 -44.78 -21.38 15.16
C LYS A 426 -43.65 -21.47 16.22
N PRO A 427 -43.94 -21.82 17.48
CA PRO A 427 -42.93 -21.89 18.55
C PRO A 427 -41.93 -23.06 18.31
N LYS A 428 -40.65 -22.76 18.50
CA LYS A 428 -39.56 -23.71 18.38
C LYS A 428 -39.60 -24.73 19.53
N ARG A 429 -39.68 -26.04 19.18
CA ARG A 429 -39.49 -27.17 20.08
C ARG A 429 -38.08 -27.17 20.65
N LYS A 430 -37.95 -27.19 21.97
CA LYS A 430 -36.69 -27.43 22.69
C LYS A 430 -36.19 -28.84 22.36
N ARG A 431 -34.99 -28.95 21.80
CA ARG A 431 -34.24 -30.22 21.69
C ARG A 431 -33.49 -30.45 22.99
N ASN A 432 -33.78 -31.54 23.65
CA ASN A 432 -32.97 -32.07 24.74
C ASN A 432 -31.69 -32.68 24.19
N TYR A 433 -30.53 -32.21 24.66
CA TYR A 433 -29.24 -32.86 24.43
C TYR A 433 -29.00 -33.89 25.56
N PRO A 434 -28.58 -35.11 25.25
CA PRO A 434 -28.12 -36.05 26.27
C PRO A 434 -26.75 -35.63 26.79
N GLN A 435 -26.56 -35.73 28.10
CA GLN A 435 -25.26 -35.56 28.75
C GLN A 435 -24.35 -36.70 28.34
N VAL A 436 -23.17 -36.37 27.85
CA VAL A 436 -22.10 -37.35 27.59
C VAL A 436 -21.14 -37.30 28.77
N GLY A 437 -20.99 -38.48 29.40
CA GLY A 437 -20.08 -38.69 30.53
C GLY A 437 -18.61 -38.64 30.14
N GLU A 438 -17.76 -38.31 31.07
CA GLU A 438 -16.30 -38.27 30.97
C GLU A 438 -15.72 -39.64 30.52
N PRO A 439 -14.76 -39.68 29.57
CA PRO A 439 -14.03 -40.92 29.28
C PRO A 439 -12.82 -41.05 30.18
N THR A 440 -12.80 -42.16 30.90
CA THR A 440 -11.64 -42.67 31.61
C THR A 440 -10.50 -43.05 30.67
N LEU A 441 -9.29 -42.62 31.01
CA LEU A 441 -8.03 -43.02 30.38
C LEU A 441 -7.86 -44.57 30.46
N ARG A 442 -7.67 -45.17 29.31
CA ARG A 442 -6.99 -46.50 29.18
C ARG A 442 -5.87 -46.34 28.15
N GLU A 443 -4.67 -46.58 28.64
CA GLU A 443 -3.46 -46.72 27.88
C GLU A 443 -3.60 -47.85 26.86
N ASN A 444 -3.18 -47.62 25.61
CA ASN A 444 -2.86 -48.71 24.67
C ASN A 444 -1.47 -48.44 24.09
N GLU A 445 -0.51 -49.18 24.64
CA GLU A 445 0.78 -49.46 24.01
C GLU A 445 0.55 -50.42 22.83
N GLU A 446 0.46 -49.94 21.63
CA GLU A 446 0.65 -50.74 20.39
C GLU A 446 0.56 -49.79 19.16
N SER A 447 1.61 -49.00 18.90
CA SER A 447 1.75 -48.30 17.59
C SER A 447 3.17 -47.81 17.26
N VAL A 448 4.23 -48.36 17.88
CA VAL A 448 5.61 -47.87 17.63
C VAL A 448 6.33 -48.68 16.55
N SER A 449 5.84 -49.85 16.11
CA SER A 449 6.56 -50.69 15.13
C SER A 449 6.29 -50.41 13.65
N ALA A 450 5.24 -49.66 13.29
CA ALA A 450 4.87 -49.43 11.87
C ALA A 450 5.53 -48.19 11.23
N GLN A 451 6.10 -47.27 12.01
CA GLN A 451 6.70 -46.03 11.47
C GLN A 451 8.19 -46.15 11.10
N GLN A 452 8.89 -47.20 11.50
CA GLN A 452 10.31 -47.37 11.15
C GLN A 452 10.57 -48.07 9.82
N GLU A 453 9.63 -48.83 9.27
CA GLU A 453 9.82 -49.51 7.96
C GLU A 453 9.47 -48.66 6.74
N MET A 454 8.65 -47.60 6.88
CA MET A 454 8.33 -46.70 5.76
C MET A 454 9.44 -45.70 5.41
N SER A 455 10.39 -45.43 6.28
CA SER A 455 11.46 -44.43 6.06
C SER A 455 12.60 -44.95 5.18
N SER A 456 12.87 -46.26 5.15
CA SER A 456 14.02 -46.80 4.39
C SER A 456 13.74 -47.01 2.90
N CYS A 457 12.49 -47.19 2.49
CA CYS A 457 12.12 -47.39 1.09
C CYS A 457 12.07 -46.07 0.31
N GLY A 458 11.71 -44.96 0.97
CA GLY A 458 11.68 -43.62 0.37
C GLY A 458 13.06 -43.07 0.03
N ILE A 459 14.03 -43.30 0.92
CA ILE A 459 15.40 -42.78 0.74
C ILE A 459 16.13 -43.51 -0.40
N LYS A 460 15.94 -44.83 -0.56
CA LYS A 460 16.53 -45.57 -1.66
C LYS A 460 16.01 -45.15 -3.04
N LYS A 461 14.72 -44.84 -3.16
CA LYS A 461 14.15 -44.30 -4.41
C LYS A 461 14.63 -42.88 -4.71
N ALA A 462 14.71 -42.00 -3.72
CA ALA A 462 15.23 -40.65 -3.88
C ALA A 462 16.71 -40.62 -4.31
N LEU A 463 17.55 -41.46 -3.75
CA LEU A 463 18.94 -41.59 -4.16
C LEU A 463 19.08 -42.11 -5.61
N THR A 464 18.25 -43.06 -6.04
CA THR A 464 18.28 -43.58 -7.41
C THR A 464 17.90 -42.50 -8.43
N TYR A 465 16.91 -41.65 -8.15
CA TYR A 465 16.56 -40.52 -9.03
C TYR A 465 17.62 -39.41 -9.02
N MET A 466 18.28 -39.16 -7.89
CA MET A 466 19.37 -38.17 -7.80
C MET A 466 20.61 -38.60 -8.62
N PHE A 467 20.97 -39.87 -8.59
CA PHE A 467 22.07 -40.40 -9.43
C PHE A 467 21.72 -40.42 -10.93
N ALA A 468 20.47 -40.69 -11.28
CA ALA A 468 20.01 -40.59 -12.67
C ALA A 468 20.02 -39.14 -13.18
N ALA A 469 19.62 -38.15 -12.36
CA ALA A 469 19.69 -36.75 -12.70
C ALA A 469 21.12 -36.22 -12.87
N LEU A 470 22.04 -36.65 -11.99
CA LEU A 470 23.47 -36.30 -12.10
C LEU A 470 24.12 -36.87 -13.38
N ALA A 471 23.73 -38.09 -13.79
CA ALA A 471 24.22 -38.71 -15.03
C ALA A 471 23.74 -37.95 -16.28
N ILE A 472 22.50 -37.44 -16.27
CA ILE A 472 21.95 -36.64 -17.39
C ILE A 472 22.63 -35.26 -17.46
N VAL A 473 22.93 -34.62 -16.33
CA VAL A 473 23.63 -33.32 -16.30
C VAL A 473 25.08 -33.47 -16.76
N SER A 474 25.78 -34.54 -16.36
CA SER A 474 27.17 -34.78 -16.80
C SER A 474 27.30 -35.09 -18.28
N THR A 475 26.35 -35.85 -18.86
CA THR A 475 26.31 -36.08 -20.33
C THR A 475 25.93 -34.80 -21.10
N GLY A 476 25.05 -33.95 -20.58
CA GLY A 476 24.71 -32.65 -21.18
C GLY A 476 25.88 -31.67 -21.20
N VAL A 477 26.66 -31.59 -20.16
CA VAL A 477 27.86 -30.71 -20.09
C VAL A 477 28.96 -31.19 -21.06
N VAL A 478 29.14 -32.50 -21.20
CA VAL A 478 30.14 -33.05 -22.18
C VAL A 478 29.67 -32.79 -23.62
N LEU A 479 28.36 -32.91 -23.92
CA LEU A 479 27.85 -32.58 -25.27
C LEU A 479 27.99 -31.10 -25.59
N PHE A 480 27.72 -30.19 -24.64
CA PHE A 480 27.88 -28.74 -24.85
C PHE A 480 29.34 -28.32 -25.03
N SER A 481 30.29 -28.96 -24.36
CA SER A 481 31.72 -28.69 -24.57
C SER A 481 32.24 -29.22 -25.93
N MET A 482 31.72 -30.34 -26.41
CA MET A 482 32.04 -30.87 -27.73
C MET A 482 31.44 -30.04 -28.89
N ILE A 483 30.24 -29.52 -28.74
CA ILE A 483 29.61 -28.62 -29.74
C ILE A 483 30.32 -27.25 -29.75
N GLY A 484 30.71 -26.72 -28.58
CA GLY A 484 31.47 -25.46 -28.47
C GLY A 484 32.83 -25.58 -29.13
N ALA A 485 33.55 -26.72 -28.98
CA ALA A 485 34.81 -26.97 -29.64
C ALA A 485 34.68 -27.14 -31.17
N ALA A 486 33.59 -27.78 -31.64
CA ALA A 486 33.34 -27.93 -33.07
C ALA A 486 33.06 -26.59 -33.79
N VAL A 487 32.37 -25.66 -33.13
CA VAL A 487 32.07 -24.33 -33.69
C VAL A 487 33.29 -23.42 -33.74
N PHE A 488 34.27 -23.60 -32.86
CA PHE A 488 35.53 -22.82 -32.87
C PHE A 488 36.62 -23.37 -33.80
N PHE A 489 36.65 -24.71 -34.03
CA PHE A 489 37.72 -25.32 -34.83
C PHE A 489 37.41 -25.49 -36.33
N LEU A 490 36.14 -25.51 -36.74
CA LEU A 490 35.79 -25.60 -38.18
C LEU A 490 36.29 -24.43 -39.04
N PRO A 491 36.31 -23.16 -38.60
CA PRO A 491 36.89 -22.08 -39.41
C PRO A 491 38.39 -22.14 -39.54
N LEU A 492 39.10 -22.72 -38.58
CA LEU A 492 40.58 -22.86 -38.59
C LEU A 492 41.08 -23.94 -39.55
N LEU A 493 40.31 -25.02 -39.73
CA LEU A 493 40.62 -26.10 -40.71
C LEU A 493 40.30 -25.71 -42.14
N ALA A 494 39.32 -24.83 -42.39
CA ALA A 494 39.01 -24.32 -43.74
C ALA A 494 40.06 -23.32 -44.29
N GLY A 495 40.87 -22.72 -43.41
CA GLY A 495 41.96 -21.82 -43.81
C GLY A 495 43.29 -22.53 -44.22
N ALA A 496 43.46 -23.81 -43.79
CA ALA A 496 44.72 -24.56 -44.04
C ALA A 496 44.74 -25.37 -45.34
N PHE A 497 43.62 -25.43 -46.09
CA PHE A 497 43.49 -26.10 -47.37
C PHE A 497 43.46 -25.16 -48.59
N LYS A 498 43.86 -23.91 -48.44
CA LYS A 498 44.00 -22.92 -49.48
C LYS A 498 45.44 -22.33 -49.46
N GLN A 499 46.43 -23.16 -49.52
CA GLN A 499 47.79 -22.85 -50.06
C GLN A 499 48.28 -24.02 -50.84
#